data_fe40e730e705d6882eb90c45ca797423
#
_entry.id   fe40e730e705d6882eb90c45ca797423
#
_cell.length_a   1.000
_cell.length_b   1.000
_cell.length_c   1.000
_cell.angle_alpha   90.00
_cell.angle_beta   90.00
_cell.angle_gamma   90.00
#
_symmetry.space_group_name_H-M   'P 1'
#
loop_
_entity.id
_entity.type
_entity.pdbx_description
1 polymer ?
#
loop_
_entity_poly.entity_id
_entity_poly.type
_entity_poly.pdbx_seq_one_letter_code
_entity_poly.pdbx_strand_id
1 'polypeptide(L)'
;MEFVLNPDRERMELALVMALLVNGRTVFEDFSFAAGVEPFAEALKEFGLNYTQQGHQLVLEGKGFQYALPSMLPMDLGESRCVMLWTLASKDVDQIYTFAAENDETGIAKVAYAKELLQKYFKVKPVDDEPAKFTFTFAPEEVAIKKDSLGNIATVMRNRLLLRTLIRGEYLSFEEKGSVHDQWTKMLLYFGVNVKYESRGMEQLTELERRMMIARGQKVERSLFTEISETQVITGRDYYIPGDATEAMAFVLLTTIAGIPKNTEVCLKNVDLNSSRAGALTCLKRMGGNFETVSRRERFGDVYGDIMVYPLASGKRLQGRRFSEDTMATGIEEFPFLAVAACFAEGETILRIPKELRAEMRPVNEALAENLRKTGAEVGVYDDGLVIRGLETIVNGSDFDGGDVPQNGLALSVLSIALENDEPVANSELVESTYPGVLQKLGQLLEMATAKPETEVS
;
A
#
# COMPACT_ATOMS: atom_id res chain seq x y z
N MET A 1 -6.63 15.02 -20.83
CA MET A 1 -6.43 15.54 -19.47
C MET A 1 -5.25 14.82 -18.84
N GLU A 2 -4.41 15.53 -18.10
CA GLU A 2 -3.25 14.91 -17.42
C GLU A 2 -3.36 15.11 -15.92
N PHE A 3 -3.10 14.05 -15.15
CA PHE A 3 -3.07 14.09 -13.68
C PHE A 3 -1.74 13.52 -13.18
N VAL A 4 -1.14 14.25 -12.24
CA VAL A 4 0.02 13.82 -11.47
C VAL A 4 -0.51 13.27 -10.15
N LEU A 5 -0.18 12.03 -9.85
CA LEU A 5 -0.59 11.35 -8.63
C LEU A 5 0.29 11.75 -7.45
N ASN A 6 -0.23 11.59 -6.24
CA ASN A 6 0.61 11.65 -5.06
C ASN A 6 1.66 10.52 -5.10
N PRO A 7 2.86 10.75 -4.56
CA PRO A 7 3.85 9.68 -4.43
C PRO A 7 3.33 8.54 -3.54
N ASP A 8 3.72 7.29 -3.86
CA ASP A 8 3.38 6.13 -3.05
C ASP A 8 3.88 6.30 -1.61
N ARG A 9 2.94 6.31 -0.67
CA ARG A 9 3.19 6.61 0.74
C ARG A 9 4.08 5.58 1.41
N GLU A 10 3.79 4.29 1.26
CA GLU A 10 4.57 3.23 1.90
C GLU A 10 6.01 3.26 1.41
N ARG A 11 6.19 3.44 0.11
CA ARG A 11 7.52 3.54 -0.50
C ARG A 11 8.28 4.77 -0.01
N MET A 12 7.60 5.89 0.20
CA MET A 12 8.17 7.10 0.77
C MET A 12 8.67 6.85 2.20
N GLU A 13 7.88 6.18 3.03
CA GLU A 13 8.24 5.83 4.41
C GLU A 13 9.48 4.92 4.44
N LEU A 14 9.51 3.89 3.60
CA LEU A 14 10.64 2.99 3.46
C LEU A 14 11.91 3.73 2.97
N ALA A 15 11.75 4.65 2.01
CA ALA A 15 12.85 5.45 1.49
C ALA A 15 13.43 6.40 2.55
N LEU A 16 12.60 6.99 3.42
CA LEU A 16 13.05 7.80 4.55
C LEU A 16 13.85 6.97 5.57
N VAL A 17 13.40 5.76 5.88
CA VAL A 17 14.17 4.83 6.73
C VAL A 17 15.51 4.48 6.07
N MET A 18 15.51 4.19 4.76
CA MET A 18 16.75 3.94 4.03
C MET A 18 17.68 5.15 4.05
N ALA A 19 17.14 6.37 3.87
CA ALA A 19 17.92 7.60 3.93
C ALA A 19 18.58 7.84 5.31
N LEU A 20 17.95 7.39 6.41
CA LEU A 20 18.57 7.39 7.73
C LEU A 20 19.78 6.43 7.81
N LEU A 21 19.63 5.22 7.20
CA LEU A 21 20.61 4.13 7.30
C LEU A 21 21.76 4.23 6.30
N VAL A 22 21.66 5.09 5.28
CA VAL A 22 22.75 5.32 4.33
C VAL A 22 23.84 6.19 4.96
N ASN A 23 25.07 6.03 4.52
CA ASN A 23 26.15 6.91 4.85
C ASN A 23 26.30 7.98 3.76
N GLY A 24 25.95 9.23 4.10
CA GLY A 24 26.03 10.39 3.22
C GLY A 24 24.68 10.83 2.67
N ARG A 25 24.74 11.48 1.51
CA ARG A 25 23.62 12.22 0.91
C ARG A 25 22.73 11.32 0.06
N THR A 26 21.40 11.47 0.21
CA THR A 26 20.36 10.93 -0.67
C THR A 26 19.47 12.07 -1.15
N VAL A 27 19.06 12.05 -2.40
CA VAL A 27 18.09 13.01 -2.96
C VAL A 27 16.86 12.26 -3.44
N PHE A 28 15.70 12.67 -2.95
CA PHE A 28 14.42 12.24 -3.52
C PHE A 28 13.98 13.27 -4.54
N GLU A 29 13.82 12.83 -5.79
CA GLU A 29 13.33 13.64 -6.89
C GLU A 29 11.81 13.72 -6.87
N ASP A 30 11.23 14.86 -7.28
CA ASP A 30 9.79 15.13 -7.36
C ASP A 30 9.02 14.82 -6.05
N PHE A 31 9.66 15.11 -4.93
CA PHE A 31 9.18 14.78 -3.60
C PHE A 31 8.14 15.79 -3.08
N SER A 32 7.10 15.27 -2.47
CA SER A 32 6.11 16.04 -1.71
C SER A 32 5.75 15.30 -0.43
N PHE A 33 5.69 16.02 0.70
CA PHE A 33 5.16 15.46 1.95
C PHE A 33 3.62 15.32 1.97
N ALA A 34 2.97 15.50 0.84
CA ALA A 34 1.51 15.57 0.78
C ALA A 34 0.77 14.35 1.36
N ALA A 35 1.38 13.19 1.43
CA ALA A 35 0.72 11.94 1.83
C ALA A 35 0.69 11.65 3.34
N GLY A 36 0.68 12.64 4.21
CA GLY A 36 0.67 12.43 5.67
C GLY A 36 1.93 11.73 6.22
N VAL A 37 3.04 11.80 5.47
CA VAL A 37 4.34 11.20 5.84
C VAL A 37 5.16 12.12 6.73
N GLU A 38 4.82 13.41 6.79
CA GLU A 38 5.56 14.41 7.55
C GLU A 38 5.72 14.04 9.03
N PRO A 39 4.69 13.59 9.78
CA PRO A 39 4.86 13.19 11.16
C PRO A 39 5.85 12.02 11.34
N PHE A 40 5.91 11.11 10.38
CA PHE A 40 6.87 10.02 10.39
C PHE A 40 8.30 10.52 10.10
N ALA A 41 8.45 11.44 9.16
CA ALA A 41 9.74 12.08 8.87
C ALA A 41 10.26 12.91 10.06
N GLU A 42 9.36 13.62 10.77
CA GLU A 42 9.70 14.34 12.02
C GLU A 42 10.16 13.36 13.11
N ALA A 43 9.48 12.23 13.28
CA ALA A 43 9.91 11.20 14.22
C ALA A 43 11.31 10.63 13.86
N LEU A 44 11.63 10.49 12.58
CA LEU A 44 12.97 10.07 12.13
C LEU A 44 14.07 11.10 12.41
N LYS A 45 13.75 12.39 12.58
CA LYS A 45 14.73 13.39 13.02
C LYS A 45 15.25 13.09 14.42
N GLU A 46 14.41 12.57 15.30
CA GLU A 46 14.85 12.15 16.65
C GLU A 46 15.88 11.00 16.58
N PHE A 47 15.83 10.21 15.50
CA PHE A 47 16.85 9.21 15.19
C PHE A 47 18.08 9.80 14.46
N GLY A 48 18.08 11.10 14.17
CA GLY A 48 19.19 11.82 13.56
C GLY A 48 19.12 11.96 12.04
N LEU A 49 17.96 11.69 11.42
CA LEU A 49 17.73 12.02 10.02
C LEU A 49 17.70 13.55 9.86
N ASN A 50 18.54 14.09 9.00
CA ASN A 50 18.51 15.49 8.63
C ASN A 50 18.04 15.60 7.18
N TYR A 51 17.11 16.52 6.93
CA TYR A 51 16.67 16.79 5.59
C TYR A 51 16.38 18.28 5.33
N THR A 52 16.49 18.68 4.09
CA THR A 52 16.13 20.03 3.60
C THR A 52 15.37 19.89 2.30
N GLN A 53 14.29 20.64 2.16
CA GLN A 53 13.54 20.71 0.91
C GLN A 53 14.12 21.80 0.01
N GLN A 54 14.41 21.49 -1.24
CA GLN A 54 14.94 22.38 -2.26
C GLN A 54 14.04 22.28 -3.52
N GLY A 55 13.01 23.13 -3.59
CA GLY A 55 11.98 23.02 -4.63
C GLY A 55 11.23 21.68 -4.55
N HIS A 56 11.30 20.91 -5.62
CA HIS A 56 10.69 19.57 -5.71
C HIS A 56 11.65 18.44 -5.30
N GLN A 57 12.75 18.75 -4.67
CA GLN A 57 13.71 17.75 -4.18
C GLN A 57 13.76 17.77 -2.66
N LEU A 58 13.83 16.59 -2.06
CA LEU A 58 14.18 16.42 -0.66
C LEU A 58 15.61 15.89 -0.57
N VAL A 59 16.49 16.66 0.04
CA VAL A 59 17.89 16.28 0.29
C VAL A 59 18.00 15.80 1.70
N LEU A 60 18.49 14.57 1.88
CA LEU A 60 18.62 13.90 3.17
C LEU A 60 20.09 13.54 3.43
N GLU A 61 20.49 13.64 4.69
CA GLU A 61 21.83 13.28 5.16
C GLU A 61 21.71 12.18 6.22
N GLY A 62 22.12 10.97 5.85
CA GLY A 62 22.15 9.82 6.74
C GLY A 62 23.51 9.64 7.41
N LYS A 63 23.51 8.98 8.57
CA LYS A 63 24.71 8.68 9.37
C LYS A 63 25.07 7.19 9.39
N GLY A 64 24.46 6.43 8.49
CA GLY A 64 24.62 4.98 8.48
C GLY A 64 24.00 4.33 9.72
N PHE A 65 24.58 3.20 10.13
CA PHE A 65 24.11 2.48 11.31
C PHE A 65 24.42 3.13 12.67
N GLN A 66 25.03 4.32 12.68
CA GLN A 66 25.33 5.10 13.90
C GLN A 66 24.30 6.22 14.15
N TYR A 67 23.05 5.96 13.82
CA TYR A 67 21.97 6.89 14.10
C TYR A 67 21.70 7.03 15.60
N ALA A 68 21.07 8.14 15.99
CA ALA A 68 20.70 8.42 17.38
C ALA A 68 19.54 7.53 17.83
N LEU A 69 19.39 7.34 19.13
CA LEU A 69 18.30 6.60 19.74
C LEU A 69 17.56 7.52 20.72
N PRO A 70 16.32 7.93 20.42
CA PRO A 70 15.50 8.73 21.33
C PRO A 70 15.05 7.88 22.52
N SER A 71 14.89 8.49 23.70
CA SER A 71 14.35 7.81 24.89
C SER A 71 12.82 7.77 24.90
N MET A 72 12.17 8.73 24.24
CA MET A 72 10.73 8.77 24.02
C MET A 72 10.42 8.21 22.64
N LEU A 73 9.53 7.22 22.57
CA LEU A 73 9.15 6.62 21.29
C LEU A 73 7.72 7.05 20.91
N PRO A 74 7.48 7.37 19.63
CA PRO A 74 6.14 7.68 19.16
C PRO A 74 5.23 6.44 19.25
N MET A 75 3.93 6.66 19.48
CA MET A 75 2.95 5.59 19.70
C MET A 75 1.62 5.79 18.95
N ASP A 76 1.47 6.89 18.21
CA ASP A 76 0.24 7.28 17.51
C ASP A 76 0.40 7.55 16.00
N LEU A 77 1.45 7.00 15.40
CA LEU A 77 1.72 7.16 13.96
C LEU A 77 1.10 6.06 13.08
N GLY A 78 0.36 5.14 13.67
CA GLY A 78 -0.13 3.93 13.04
C GLY A 78 0.84 2.74 13.15
N GLU A 79 0.31 1.51 13.03
CA GLU A 79 1.03 0.27 13.35
C GLU A 79 2.34 0.13 12.58
N SER A 80 2.32 0.24 11.24
CA SER A 80 3.50 0.04 10.40
C SER A 80 4.64 1.01 10.76
N ARG A 81 4.34 2.29 10.92
CA ARG A 81 5.31 3.34 11.24
C ARG A 81 5.89 3.16 12.64
N CYS A 82 5.03 2.91 13.63
CA CYS A 82 5.47 2.65 15.00
C CYS A 82 6.39 1.42 15.05
N VAL A 83 6.03 0.32 14.41
CA VAL A 83 6.85 -0.90 14.38
C VAL A 83 8.20 -0.66 13.70
N MET A 84 8.27 0.14 12.63
CA MET A 84 9.54 0.51 12.01
C MET A 84 10.43 1.33 12.97
N LEU A 85 9.90 2.36 13.61
CA LEU A 85 10.65 3.20 14.57
C LEU A 85 11.10 2.40 15.79
N TRP A 86 10.24 1.55 16.33
CA TRP A 86 10.59 0.66 17.46
C TRP A 86 11.63 -0.40 17.04
N THR A 87 11.63 -0.83 15.79
CA THR A 87 12.67 -1.72 15.25
C THR A 87 14.02 -0.99 15.22
N LEU A 88 14.07 0.26 14.78
CA LEU A 88 15.28 1.08 14.86
C LEU A 88 15.77 1.21 16.31
N ALA A 89 14.84 1.51 17.23
CA ALA A 89 15.16 1.63 18.67
C ALA A 89 15.66 0.31 19.28
N SER A 90 15.13 -0.83 18.84
CA SER A 90 15.49 -2.16 19.38
C SER A 90 16.94 -2.58 19.12
N LYS A 91 17.72 -1.77 18.41
CA LYS A 91 19.15 -1.97 18.22
C LYS A 91 19.91 -2.00 19.55
N ASP A 92 19.53 -1.15 20.49
CA ASP A 92 20.10 -1.11 21.83
C ASP A 92 19.09 -1.70 22.83
N VAL A 93 19.46 -2.84 23.42
CA VAL A 93 18.63 -3.57 24.40
C VAL A 93 18.84 -3.07 25.84
N ASP A 94 19.87 -2.27 26.08
CA ASP A 94 20.18 -1.73 27.40
C ASP A 94 19.58 -0.34 27.61
N GLN A 95 19.19 0.35 26.52
CA GLN A 95 18.54 1.66 26.62
C GLN A 95 17.13 1.53 27.13
N ILE A 96 16.75 2.47 27.98
CA ILE A 96 15.38 2.61 28.53
C ILE A 96 14.57 3.50 27.59
N TYR A 97 13.40 3.00 27.21
CA TYR A 97 12.45 3.69 26.36
C TYR A 97 11.15 3.96 27.10
N THR A 98 10.45 5.00 26.72
CA THR A 98 9.19 5.40 27.37
C THR A 98 8.12 5.72 26.34
N PHE A 99 6.91 5.22 26.58
CA PHE A 99 5.66 5.78 26.05
C PHE A 99 5.03 6.67 27.13
N ALA A 100 4.62 7.87 26.78
CA ALA A 100 3.94 8.76 27.71
C ALA A 100 2.87 9.59 26.96
N ALA A 101 1.77 9.82 27.66
CA ALA A 101 0.67 10.67 27.21
C ALA A 101 0.13 11.47 28.39
N GLU A 102 -0.86 12.34 28.16
CA GLU A 102 -1.61 13.01 29.21
C GLU A 102 -2.33 11.98 30.07
N ASN A 103 -2.41 12.26 31.40
CA ASN A 103 -3.07 11.35 32.34
C ASN A 103 -4.59 11.58 32.36
N ASP A 104 -5.20 11.38 31.18
CA ASP A 104 -6.63 11.39 30.97
C ASP A 104 -7.07 10.07 30.30
N GLU A 105 -8.36 9.90 30.08
CA GLU A 105 -8.93 8.68 29.50
C GLU A 105 -8.34 8.37 28.12
N THR A 106 -8.15 9.38 27.28
CA THR A 106 -7.60 9.25 25.93
C THR A 106 -6.12 8.86 25.96
N GLY A 107 -5.31 9.52 26.78
CA GLY A 107 -3.88 9.24 26.91
C GLY A 107 -3.62 7.84 27.48
N ILE A 108 -4.40 7.44 28.49
CA ILE A 108 -4.34 6.09 29.06
C ILE A 108 -4.66 5.04 27.99
N ALA A 109 -5.71 5.26 27.19
CA ALA A 109 -6.07 4.35 26.10
C ALA A 109 -4.97 4.25 25.02
N LYS A 110 -4.34 5.37 24.65
CA LYS A 110 -3.20 5.40 23.71
C LYS A 110 -2.01 4.59 24.22
N VAL A 111 -1.62 4.77 25.48
CA VAL A 111 -0.49 4.01 26.06
C VAL A 111 -0.82 2.51 26.15
N ALA A 112 -2.03 2.15 26.53
CA ALA A 112 -2.47 0.75 26.58
C ALA A 112 -2.43 0.10 25.21
N TYR A 113 -2.93 0.76 24.17
CA TYR A 113 -2.87 0.27 22.78
C TYR A 113 -1.42 0.13 22.29
N ALA A 114 -0.57 1.14 22.51
CA ALA A 114 0.83 1.09 22.12
C ALA A 114 1.59 -0.05 22.81
N LYS A 115 1.29 -0.33 24.09
CA LYS A 115 1.85 -1.44 24.86
C LYS A 115 1.42 -2.78 24.30
N GLU A 116 0.16 -2.96 23.96
CA GLU A 116 -0.36 -4.17 23.32
C GLU A 116 0.32 -4.39 21.97
N LEU A 117 0.37 -3.37 21.14
CA LEU A 117 1.02 -3.40 19.84
C LEU A 117 2.53 -3.71 19.95
N LEU A 118 3.22 -3.11 20.90
CA LEU A 118 4.63 -3.39 21.17
C LEU A 118 4.85 -4.87 21.51
N GLN A 119 4.03 -5.43 22.40
CA GLN A 119 4.11 -6.83 22.83
C GLN A 119 3.77 -7.83 21.72
N LYS A 120 2.96 -7.43 20.74
CA LYS A 120 2.68 -8.23 19.53
C LYS A 120 3.94 -8.47 18.69
N TYR A 121 4.83 -7.49 18.62
CA TYR A 121 5.99 -7.52 17.73
C TYR A 121 7.33 -7.72 18.44
N PHE A 122 7.44 -7.38 19.71
CA PHE A 122 8.71 -7.34 20.43
C PHE A 122 8.61 -8.00 21.80
N LYS A 123 9.72 -8.61 22.20
CA LYS A 123 9.93 -8.98 23.61
C LYS A 123 10.47 -7.77 24.36
N VAL A 124 9.83 -7.39 25.44
CA VAL A 124 10.21 -6.26 26.27
C VAL A 124 10.27 -6.63 27.74
N LYS A 125 11.08 -5.90 28.49
CA LYS A 125 11.17 -5.98 29.97
C LYS A 125 10.60 -4.67 30.53
N PRO A 126 9.46 -4.67 31.23
CA PRO A 126 8.95 -3.50 31.91
C PRO A 126 9.95 -3.00 32.96
N VAL A 127 10.11 -1.68 33.03
CA VAL A 127 10.86 -0.96 34.04
C VAL A 127 9.90 -0.24 34.97
N ASP A 128 8.88 0.41 34.36
CA ASP A 128 7.81 1.11 35.07
C ASP A 128 6.51 1.02 34.24
N ASP A 129 5.37 0.89 34.92
CA ASP A 129 4.08 0.65 34.27
C ASP A 129 2.99 1.43 35.01
N GLU A 130 2.79 2.67 34.62
CA GLU A 130 1.73 3.57 35.08
C GLU A 130 0.63 3.70 34.01
N PRO A 131 -0.60 4.11 34.35
CA PRO A 131 -1.70 4.15 33.37
C PRO A 131 -1.40 4.98 32.12
N ALA A 132 -0.80 6.16 32.26
CA ALA A 132 -0.47 7.07 31.16
C ALA A 132 1.03 7.05 30.78
N LYS A 133 1.81 6.09 31.32
CA LYS A 133 3.25 6.01 31.09
C LYS A 133 3.75 4.58 31.20
N PHE A 134 4.42 4.09 30.17
CA PHE A 134 5.05 2.78 30.14
C PHE A 134 6.53 2.89 29.80
N THR A 135 7.38 2.45 30.72
CA THR A 135 8.83 2.49 30.58
C THR A 135 9.38 1.05 30.48
N PHE A 136 10.23 0.80 29.51
CA PHE A 136 10.68 -0.55 29.19
C PHE A 136 12.09 -0.55 28.54
N THR A 137 12.70 -1.75 28.49
CA THR A 137 13.83 -2.05 27.61
C THR A 137 13.44 -3.16 26.64
N PHE A 138 14.05 -3.20 25.48
CA PHE A 138 13.90 -4.34 24.57
C PHE A 138 14.64 -5.55 25.16
N ALA A 139 14.08 -6.75 25.02
CA ALA A 139 14.78 -7.97 25.37
C ALA A 139 15.51 -8.55 24.13
N PRO A 140 16.65 -9.24 24.30
CA PRO A 140 17.25 -9.99 23.22
C PRO A 140 16.24 -10.96 22.59
N GLU A 141 16.14 -10.94 21.28
CA GLU A 141 15.33 -11.87 20.51
C GLU A 141 16.23 -12.75 19.66
N GLU A 142 16.09 -14.05 19.79
CA GLU A 142 16.61 -14.97 18.78
C GLU A 142 15.57 -15.08 17.68
N VAL A 143 15.88 -14.61 16.49
CA VAL A 143 15.05 -14.87 15.31
C VAL A 143 15.41 -16.24 14.77
N ALA A 144 14.82 -17.26 15.36
CA ALA A 144 14.81 -18.58 14.76
C ALA A 144 13.82 -18.58 13.57
N ILE A 145 14.19 -17.92 12.47
CA ILE A 145 13.46 -18.14 11.23
C ILE A 145 13.92 -19.49 10.71
N LYS A 146 13.09 -20.50 10.97
CA LYS A 146 13.28 -21.82 10.39
C LYS A 146 13.22 -21.66 8.88
N LYS A 147 14.19 -22.23 8.18
CA LYS A 147 14.31 -22.27 6.71
C LYS A 147 13.08 -22.79 5.96
N ASP A 148 12.13 -23.40 6.68
CA ASP A 148 11.02 -24.12 6.09
C ASP A 148 9.74 -23.30 6.23
N SER A 149 9.29 -22.76 5.11
CA SER A 149 7.96 -22.22 4.86
C SER A 149 7.47 -21.16 5.85
N LEU A 150 7.90 -19.93 5.66
CA LEU A 150 7.06 -18.84 6.06
C LEU A 150 5.89 -18.82 5.07
N GLY A 151 4.66 -19.06 5.54
CA GLY A 151 3.48 -18.61 4.83
C GLY A 151 3.60 -17.11 4.55
N ASN A 152 2.68 -16.52 3.82
CA ASN A 152 2.72 -15.08 3.58
C ASN A 152 2.80 -14.36 4.93
N ILE A 153 3.93 -13.69 5.16
CA ILE A 153 4.12 -12.88 6.37
C ILE A 153 3.40 -11.57 6.12
N ALA A 154 2.67 -11.07 7.12
CA ALA A 154 2.12 -9.73 7.07
C ALA A 154 3.22 -8.71 6.74
N THR A 155 2.94 -7.75 5.87
CA THR A 155 3.91 -6.77 5.36
C THR A 155 4.67 -6.07 6.50
N VAL A 156 3.97 -5.70 7.58
CA VAL A 156 4.57 -5.06 8.77
C VAL A 156 5.65 -5.96 9.41
N MET A 157 5.36 -7.26 9.59
CA MET A 157 6.34 -8.20 10.15
C MET A 157 7.52 -8.42 9.21
N ARG A 158 7.27 -8.53 7.90
CA ARG A 158 8.31 -8.66 6.88
C ARG A 158 9.25 -7.46 6.90
N ASN A 159 8.69 -6.26 6.88
CA ASN A 159 9.47 -5.02 6.92
C ASN A 159 10.27 -4.91 8.23
N ARG A 160 9.68 -5.29 9.37
CA ARG A 160 10.38 -5.38 10.65
C ARG A 160 11.57 -6.34 10.60
N LEU A 161 11.39 -7.54 10.06
CA LEU A 161 12.45 -8.55 9.97
C LEU A 161 13.61 -8.09 9.08
N LEU A 162 13.31 -7.53 7.91
CA LEU A 162 14.30 -6.98 6.99
C LEU A 162 15.08 -5.85 7.64
N LEU A 163 14.39 -4.90 8.28
CA LEU A 163 15.01 -3.78 8.96
C LEU A 163 15.90 -4.23 10.13
N ARG A 164 15.38 -5.12 10.98
CA ARG A 164 16.13 -5.66 12.12
C ARG A 164 17.41 -6.36 11.66
N THR A 165 17.31 -7.20 10.65
CA THR A 165 18.46 -7.91 10.08
C THR A 165 19.52 -6.92 9.59
N LEU A 166 19.08 -5.88 8.91
CA LEU A 166 19.95 -4.85 8.37
C LEU A 166 20.71 -4.09 9.48
N ILE A 167 19.97 -3.61 10.50
CA ILE A 167 20.57 -2.81 11.59
C ILE A 167 21.45 -3.61 12.54
N ARG A 168 21.26 -4.92 12.62
CA ARG A 168 22.05 -5.82 13.49
C ARG A 168 23.19 -6.52 12.75
N GLY A 169 23.27 -6.40 11.41
CA GLY A 169 24.25 -7.13 10.61
C GLY A 169 24.07 -8.66 10.70
N GLU A 170 22.84 -9.13 10.91
CA GLU A 170 22.53 -10.54 11.02
C GLU A 170 22.33 -11.18 9.63
N TYR A 171 22.41 -12.51 9.58
CA TYR A 171 22.02 -13.27 8.40
C TYR A 171 20.54 -13.64 8.48
N LEU A 172 19.81 -13.44 7.37
CA LEU A 172 18.41 -13.82 7.25
C LEU A 172 18.18 -14.48 5.91
N SER A 173 17.54 -15.64 5.91
CA SER A 173 17.00 -16.23 4.67
C SER A 173 15.60 -16.79 4.90
N PHE A 174 14.70 -16.53 3.97
CA PHE A 174 13.33 -17.07 4.02
C PHE A 174 12.76 -17.21 2.63
N GLU A 175 11.74 -18.03 2.51
CA GLU A 175 10.99 -18.26 1.29
C GLU A 175 9.51 -18.00 1.56
N GLU A 176 8.91 -17.09 0.81
CA GLU A 176 7.48 -16.74 0.87
C GLU A 176 6.78 -17.36 -0.32
N LYS A 177 5.60 -17.93 -0.10
CA LYS A 177 4.76 -18.49 -1.14
C LYS A 177 3.77 -17.45 -1.65
N GLY A 178 3.54 -17.43 -2.96
CA GLY A 178 2.59 -16.54 -3.60
C GLY A 178 3.20 -15.19 -4.04
N SER A 179 2.34 -14.21 -4.25
CA SER A 179 2.73 -12.85 -4.63
C SER A 179 2.90 -12.01 -3.38
N VAL A 180 4.03 -11.35 -3.22
CA VAL A 180 4.33 -10.49 -2.08
C VAL A 180 4.67 -9.08 -2.52
N HIS A 181 4.42 -8.10 -1.65
CA HIS A 181 4.86 -6.73 -1.85
C HIS A 181 6.38 -6.68 -1.61
N ASP A 182 7.13 -6.59 -2.69
CA ASP A 182 8.60 -6.72 -2.70
C ASP A 182 9.34 -5.38 -2.80
N GLN A 183 8.61 -4.26 -2.69
CA GLN A 183 9.16 -2.92 -2.90
C GLN A 183 10.39 -2.67 -2.02
N TRP A 184 10.33 -3.02 -0.74
CA TRP A 184 11.48 -2.80 0.12
C TRP A 184 12.68 -3.66 -0.24
N THR A 185 12.48 -4.93 -0.60
CA THR A 185 13.58 -5.80 -1.05
C THR A 185 14.28 -5.22 -2.28
N LYS A 186 13.53 -4.69 -3.24
CA LYS A 186 14.07 -4.01 -4.41
C LYS A 186 14.81 -2.72 -4.05
N MET A 187 14.27 -1.94 -3.13
CA MET A 187 14.92 -0.74 -2.61
C MET A 187 16.23 -1.07 -1.90
N LEU A 188 16.26 -2.12 -1.06
CA LEU A 188 17.49 -2.61 -0.43
C LEU A 188 18.56 -2.97 -1.46
N LEU A 189 18.17 -3.70 -2.51
CA LEU A 189 19.07 -4.02 -3.64
C LEU A 189 19.60 -2.77 -4.32
N TYR A 190 18.72 -1.81 -4.61
CA TYR A 190 19.10 -0.56 -5.24
C TYR A 190 20.11 0.23 -4.41
N PHE A 191 19.93 0.33 -3.09
CA PHE A 191 20.86 1.00 -2.18
C PHE A 191 22.15 0.20 -1.92
N GLY A 192 22.29 -0.99 -2.53
CA GLY A 192 23.52 -1.79 -2.47
C GLY A 192 23.61 -2.67 -1.23
N VAL A 193 22.49 -2.95 -0.58
CA VAL A 193 22.42 -3.98 0.47
C VAL A 193 22.69 -5.35 -0.17
N ASN A 194 23.46 -6.19 0.52
CA ASN A 194 23.77 -7.52 0.04
C ASN A 194 22.57 -8.47 0.20
N VAL A 195 21.65 -8.37 -0.76
CA VAL A 195 20.41 -9.14 -0.82
C VAL A 195 20.46 -10.07 -2.03
N LYS A 196 20.24 -11.35 -1.80
CA LYS A 196 19.89 -12.30 -2.87
C LYS A 196 18.37 -12.42 -2.91
N TYR A 197 17.78 -12.11 -4.07
CA TYR A 197 16.35 -12.08 -4.28
C TYR A 197 16.00 -12.85 -5.55
N GLU A 198 15.29 -13.97 -5.42
CA GLU A 198 15.01 -14.88 -6.52
C GLU A 198 13.54 -15.29 -6.52
N SER A 199 12.87 -15.13 -7.66
CA SER A 199 11.59 -15.79 -7.90
C SER A 199 11.86 -17.27 -8.19
N ARG A 200 11.19 -18.15 -7.45
CA ARG A 200 11.24 -19.60 -7.65
C ARG A 200 9.87 -20.09 -8.07
N GLY A 201 9.83 -21.02 -9.00
CA GLY A 201 8.59 -21.57 -9.51
C GLY A 201 8.61 -21.72 -11.04
N MET A 202 7.58 -21.21 -11.73
CA MET A 202 7.42 -21.40 -13.17
C MET A 202 8.62 -20.92 -14.01
N GLU A 203 9.40 -19.95 -13.52
CA GLU A 203 10.53 -19.38 -14.28
C GLU A 203 11.74 -20.30 -14.30
N GLN A 204 11.87 -21.21 -13.35
CA GLN A 204 12.93 -22.21 -13.30
C GLN A 204 12.60 -23.47 -14.09
N LEU A 205 11.35 -23.61 -14.55
CA LEU A 205 10.92 -24.75 -15.34
C LEU A 205 11.16 -24.50 -16.82
N THR A 206 11.64 -25.53 -17.52
CA THR A 206 11.66 -25.52 -18.98
C THR A 206 10.23 -25.43 -19.52
N GLU A 207 10.10 -24.95 -20.76
CA GLU A 207 8.79 -24.86 -21.45
C GLU A 207 8.06 -26.22 -21.47
N LEU A 208 8.81 -27.33 -21.62
CA LEU A 208 8.27 -28.67 -21.60
C LEU A 208 7.72 -29.07 -20.22
N GLU A 209 8.47 -28.82 -19.16
CA GLU A 209 8.03 -29.10 -17.78
C GLU A 209 6.79 -28.29 -17.43
N ARG A 210 6.75 -27.02 -17.83
CA ARG A 210 5.60 -26.12 -17.64
C ARG A 210 4.34 -26.68 -18.31
N ARG A 211 4.45 -27.13 -19.57
CA ARG A 211 3.35 -27.76 -20.30
C ARG A 211 2.91 -29.09 -19.67
N MET A 212 3.86 -29.90 -19.23
CA MET A 212 3.56 -31.19 -18.57
C MET A 212 2.83 -30.98 -17.24
N MET A 213 3.22 -30.00 -16.45
CA MET A 213 2.55 -29.68 -15.18
C MET A 213 1.13 -29.16 -15.41
N ILE A 214 0.94 -28.24 -16.37
CA ILE A 214 -0.38 -27.75 -16.75
C ILE A 214 -1.28 -28.90 -17.22
N ALA A 215 -0.75 -29.81 -18.07
CA ALA A 215 -1.49 -30.97 -18.58
C ALA A 215 -1.89 -31.96 -17.47
N ARG A 216 -1.12 -32.02 -16.38
CA ARG A 216 -1.41 -32.86 -15.21
C ARG A 216 -2.31 -32.16 -14.17
N GLY A 217 -2.77 -30.92 -14.44
CA GLY A 217 -3.55 -30.12 -13.49
C GLY A 217 -2.77 -29.71 -12.24
N GLN A 218 -1.44 -29.79 -12.27
CA GLN A 218 -0.59 -29.40 -11.17
C GLN A 218 -0.42 -27.87 -11.16
N LYS A 219 -0.78 -27.22 -10.07
CA LYS A 219 -0.46 -25.82 -9.84
C LYS A 219 1.01 -25.68 -9.53
N VAL A 220 1.71 -24.82 -10.27
CA VAL A 220 3.06 -24.40 -9.90
C VAL A 220 2.90 -23.25 -8.92
N GLU A 221 3.20 -23.49 -7.65
CA GLU A 221 3.25 -22.45 -6.65
C GLU A 221 4.47 -21.56 -6.94
N ARG A 222 4.25 -20.26 -7.03
CA ARG A 222 5.34 -19.29 -7.06
C ARG A 222 5.80 -19.06 -5.64
N SER A 223 7.10 -18.98 -5.45
CA SER A 223 7.69 -18.54 -4.20
C SER A 223 8.76 -17.48 -4.47
N LEU A 224 9.01 -16.68 -3.46
CA LEU A 224 10.02 -15.63 -3.45
C LEU A 224 11.04 -15.95 -2.38
N PHE A 225 12.28 -16.18 -2.80
CA PHE A 225 13.40 -16.42 -1.89
C PHE A 225 14.14 -15.10 -1.66
N THR A 226 14.26 -14.73 -0.40
CA THR A 226 15.03 -13.57 0.04
C THR A 226 16.13 -14.04 1.00
N GLU A 227 17.37 -13.61 0.74
CA GLU A 227 18.52 -13.82 1.60
C GLU A 227 19.25 -12.49 1.77
N ILE A 228 19.48 -12.10 3.01
CA ILE A 228 20.26 -10.93 3.37
C ILE A 228 21.48 -11.40 4.14
N SER A 229 22.63 -10.97 3.70
CA SER A 229 23.87 -11.16 4.41
C SER A 229 24.41 -9.83 4.93
N GLU A 230 25.38 -9.89 5.82
CA GLU A 230 25.98 -8.73 6.46
C GLU A 230 26.31 -7.61 5.46
N THR A 231 25.85 -6.41 5.76
CA THR A 231 26.11 -5.20 4.98
C THR A 231 26.79 -4.19 5.90
N GLN A 232 28.03 -3.84 5.56
CA GLN A 232 28.83 -2.96 6.41
C GLN A 232 28.52 -1.48 6.20
N VAL A 233 28.28 -1.06 4.96
CA VAL A 233 28.03 0.32 4.59
C VAL A 233 27.00 0.37 3.47
N ILE A 234 26.02 1.24 3.65
CA ILE A 234 25.07 1.60 2.61
C ILE A 234 25.36 3.04 2.19
N THR A 235 25.56 3.27 0.89
CA THR A 235 25.84 4.61 0.37
C THR A 235 24.57 5.30 -0.10
N GLY A 236 24.50 6.62 0.17
CA GLY A 236 23.41 7.46 -0.33
C GLY A 236 23.34 7.47 -1.85
N ARG A 237 22.13 7.45 -2.38
CA ARG A 237 21.83 7.47 -3.82
C ARG A 237 20.57 8.30 -4.07
N ASP A 238 20.48 8.90 -5.24
CA ASP A 238 19.27 9.56 -5.65
C ASP A 238 18.14 8.53 -5.85
N TYR A 239 16.93 8.90 -5.47
CA TYR A 239 15.77 8.02 -5.54
C TYR A 239 14.54 8.80 -6.03
N TYR A 240 13.67 8.11 -6.76
CA TYR A 240 12.39 8.63 -7.23
C TYR A 240 11.27 7.75 -6.69
N ILE A 241 10.22 8.38 -6.17
CA ILE A 241 9.05 7.68 -5.64
C ILE A 241 7.94 7.77 -6.68
N PRO A 242 7.52 6.64 -7.27
CA PRO A 242 6.43 6.64 -8.26
C PRO A 242 5.10 7.06 -7.65
N GLY A 243 4.15 7.41 -8.51
CA GLY A 243 2.79 7.74 -8.12
C GLY A 243 2.04 6.54 -7.56
N ASP A 244 1.21 6.79 -6.57
CA ASP A 244 0.45 5.79 -5.81
C ASP A 244 -0.51 4.98 -6.69
N ALA A 245 -0.39 3.65 -6.64
CA ALA A 245 -1.20 2.73 -7.44
C ALA A 245 -2.68 2.73 -7.02
N THR A 246 -2.97 2.96 -5.74
CA THR A 246 -4.33 3.04 -5.20
C THR A 246 -5.01 4.33 -5.68
N GLU A 247 -4.29 5.45 -5.67
CA GLU A 247 -4.79 6.71 -6.25
C GLU A 247 -5.03 6.54 -7.75
N ALA A 248 -4.10 5.91 -8.49
CA ALA A 248 -4.28 5.60 -9.91
C ALA A 248 -5.56 4.79 -10.16
N MET A 249 -5.81 3.77 -9.32
CA MET A 249 -7.00 2.93 -9.43
C MET A 249 -8.29 3.73 -9.25
N ALA A 250 -8.32 4.76 -8.40
CA ALA A 250 -9.48 5.64 -8.23
C ALA A 250 -9.81 6.37 -9.55
N PHE A 251 -8.82 6.95 -10.22
CA PHE A 251 -9.02 7.62 -11.53
C PHE A 251 -9.45 6.64 -12.62
N VAL A 252 -8.79 5.48 -12.70
CA VAL A 252 -9.12 4.45 -13.70
C VAL A 252 -10.55 3.96 -13.50
N LEU A 253 -10.96 3.72 -12.26
CA LEU A 253 -12.31 3.26 -11.95
C LEU A 253 -13.35 4.36 -12.26
N LEU A 254 -13.14 5.59 -11.78
CA LEU A 254 -14.06 6.70 -12.03
C LEU A 254 -14.27 6.91 -13.54
N THR A 255 -13.18 6.97 -14.33
CA THR A 255 -13.27 7.10 -15.79
C THR A 255 -14.04 5.95 -16.43
N THR A 256 -13.96 4.75 -15.83
CA THR A 256 -14.64 3.55 -16.36
C THR A 256 -16.14 3.55 -16.08
N ILE A 257 -16.59 4.03 -14.88
CA ILE A 257 -17.97 3.83 -14.41
C ILE A 257 -18.85 5.09 -14.44
N ALA A 258 -18.27 6.30 -14.47
CA ALA A 258 -19.02 7.56 -14.28
C ALA A 258 -19.72 8.10 -15.53
N GLY A 259 -19.89 7.31 -16.60
CA GLY A 259 -20.60 7.76 -17.79
C GLY A 259 -19.95 8.92 -18.55
N ILE A 260 -18.68 9.14 -18.38
CA ILE A 260 -17.88 10.23 -19.00
C ILE A 260 -17.94 10.17 -20.53
N PRO A 261 -17.95 11.32 -21.24
CA PRO A 261 -17.96 11.37 -22.70
C PRO A 261 -16.84 10.54 -23.34
N LYS A 262 -17.17 9.81 -24.41
CA LYS A 262 -16.30 8.80 -25.05
C LYS A 262 -14.98 9.33 -25.62
N ASN A 263 -14.95 10.61 -25.97
CA ASN A 263 -13.75 11.28 -26.48
C ASN A 263 -12.82 11.78 -25.36
N THR A 264 -13.13 11.44 -24.11
CA THR A 264 -12.28 11.80 -22.97
C THR A 264 -11.08 10.87 -22.92
N GLU A 265 -9.90 11.45 -22.78
CA GLU A 265 -8.63 10.75 -22.56
C GLU A 265 -8.03 11.26 -21.26
N VAL A 266 -7.77 10.35 -20.34
CA VAL A 266 -7.19 10.67 -19.03
C VAL A 266 -5.81 10.04 -18.94
N CYS A 267 -4.77 10.88 -18.88
CA CYS A 267 -3.40 10.44 -18.72
C CYS A 267 -2.97 10.55 -17.26
N LEU A 268 -2.67 9.42 -16.65
CA LEU A 268 -2.10 9.35 -15.30
C LEU A 268 -0.60 9.21 -15.41
N LYS A 269 0.13 10.15 -14.81
CA LYS A 269 1.59 10.23 -14.94
C LYS A 269 2.31 9.46 -13.84
N ASN A 270 3.40 8.79 -14.24
CA ASN A 270 4.37 8.16 -13.35
C ASN A 270 3.76 7.13 -12.36
N VAL A 271 2.72 6.42 -12.76
CA VAL A 271 2.05 5.38 -11.95
C VAL A 271 3.02 4.26 -11.60
N ASP A 272 2.96 3.73 -10.39
CA ASP A 272 3.66 2.50 -10.01
C ASP A 272 3.14 1.32 -10.84
N LEU A 273 4.01 0.71 -11.63
CA LEU A 273 3.73 -0.43 -12.50
C LEU A 273 4.49 -1.69 -12.08
N ASN A 274 4.98 -1.75 -10.86
CA ASN A 274 5.62 -2.96 -10.35
C ASN A 274 4.62 -4.11 -10.32
N SER A 275 5.09 -5.29 -10.67
CA SER A 275 4.24 -6.50 -10.75
C SER A 275 3.59 -6.86 -9.41
N SER A 276 4.22 -6.49 -8.31
CA SER A 276 3.69 -6.67 -6.95
C SER A 276 2.55 -5.71 -6.59
N ARG A 277 2.29 -4.66 -7.40
CA ARG A 277 1.23 -3.65 -7.23
C ARG A 277 0.22 -3.62 -8.39
N ALA A 278 0.44 -4.41 -9.44
CA ALA A 278 -0.36 -4.36 -10.67
C ALA A 278 -1.60 -5.27 -10.65
N GLY A 279 -1.90 -5.93 -9.52
CA GLY A 279 -2.97 -6.93 -9.44
C GLY A 279 -4.35 -6.36 -9.72
N ALA A 280 -4.69 -5.25 -9.10
CA ALA A 280 -6.00 -4.62 -9.26
C ALA A 280 -6.23 -4.08 -10.69
N LEU A 281 -5.24 -3.40 -11.27
CA LEU A 281 -5.30 -2.96 -12.67
C LEU A 281 -5.46 -4.16 -13.61
N THR A 282 -4.74 -5.26 -13.35
CA THR A 282 -4.89 -6.51 -14.11
C THR A 282 -6.31 -7.08 -14.01
N CYS A 283 -6.90 -7.08 -12.80
CA CYS A 283 -8.27 -7.52 -12.57
C CYS A 283 -9.26 -6.64 -13.35
N LEU A 284 -9.17 -5.32 -13.21
CA LEU A 284 -10.06 -4.38 -13.90
C LEU A 284 -9.94 -4.49 -15.44
N LYS A 285 -8.72 -4.69 -15.96
CA LYS A 285 -8.51 -4.96 -17.39
C LYS A 285 -9.21 -6.23 -17.84
N ARG A 286 -9.16 -7.31 -17.05
CA ARG A 286 -9.86 -8.57 -17.34
C ARG A 286 -11.40 -8.42 -17.21
N MET A 287 -11.88 -7.49 -16.43
CA MET A 287 -13.29 -7.12 -16.38
C MET A 287 -13.74 -6.29 -17.60
N GLY A 288 -12.79 -5.80 -18.39
CA GLY A 288 -13.09 -5.01 -19.59
C GLY A 288 -12.77 -3.51 -19.44
N GLY A 289 -12.08 -3.10 -18.40
CA GLY A 289 -11.59 -1.72 -18.23
C GLY A 289 -10.76 -1.27 -19.43
N ASN A 290 -10.97 -0.06 -19.90
CA ASN A 290 -10.37 0.47 -21.12
C ASN A 290 -9.23 1.43 -20.81
N PHE A 291 -8.03 0.88 -20.63
CA PHE A 291 -6.80 1.66 -20.37
C PHE A 291 -5.58 0.93 -20.90
N GLU A 292 -4.50 1.66 -21.13
CA GLU A 292 -3.23 1.11 -21.60
C GLU A 292 -2.03 1.84 -21.02
N THR A 293 -0.91 1.15 -20.88
CA THR A 293 0.36 1.75 -20.51
C THR A 293 1.00 2.36 -21.77
N VAL A 294 1.13 3.69 -21.79
CA VAL A 294 1.68 4.44 -22.93
C VAL A 294 3.17 4.75 -22.78
N SER A 295 3.69 4.71 -21.56
CA SER A 295 5.12 4.77 -21.31
C SER A 295 5.48 3.80 -20.19
N ARG A 296 6.69 3.25 -20.25
CA ARG A 296 7.24 2.39 -19.20
C ARG A 296 8.70 2.73 -19.01
N ARG A 297 9.07 2.98 -17.77
CA ARG A 297 10.43 3.30 -17.35
C ARG A 297 10.83 2.36 -16.23
N GLU A 298 12.10 1.99 -16.24
CA GLU A 298 12.71 1.27 -15.13
C GLU A 298 13.84 2.13 -14.57
N ARG A 299 13.71 2.54 -13.32
CA ARG A 299 14.68 3.40 -12.68
C ARG A 299 14.73 3.08 -11.18
N PHE A 300 15.90 3.07 -10.61
CA PHE A 300 16.09 2.83 -9.19
C PHE A 300 15.54 1.47 -8.67
N GLY A 301 15.50 0.45 -9.55
CA GLY A 301 14.93 -0.86 -9.22
C GLY A 301 13.40 -0.92 -9.29
N ASP A 302 12.75 0.17 -9.68
CA ASP A 302 11.30 0.30 -9.78
C ASP A 302 10.84 0.47 -11.22
N VAL A 303 9.65 -0.06 -11.51
CA VAL A 303 8.97 0.09 -12.79
C VAL A 303 7.81 1.06 -12.62
N TYR A 304 7.81 2.14 -13.38
CA TYR A 304 6.72 3.12 -13.39
C TYR A 304 6.48 3.63 -14.81
N GLY A 305 5.38 4.31 -15.01
CA GLY A 305 5.04 4.82 -16.33
C GLY A 305 3.72 5.56 -16.39
N ASP A 306 3.33 5.94 -17.57
CA ASP A 306 2.08 6.67 -17.79
C ASP A 306 0.99 5.69 -18.26
N ILE A 307 -0.21 5.85 -17.70
CA ILE A 307 -1.40 5.09 -18.08
C ILE A 307 -2.38 6.05 -18.77
N MET A 308 -2.80 5.68 -19.98
CA MET A 308 -3.90 6.33 -20.66
C MET A 308 -5.20 5.57 -20.39
N VAL A 309 -6.21 6.26 -19.90
CA VAL A 309 -7.51 5.70 -19.53
C VAL A 309 -8.59 6.29 -20.42
N TYR A 310 -9.48 5.43 -20.87
CA TYR A 310 -10.60 5.80 -21.74
C TYR A 310 -11.92 5.31 -21.13
N PRO A 311 -13.02 6.04 -21.30
CA PRO A 311 -14.34 5.55 -20.95
C PRO A 311 -14.70 4.27 -21.71
N LEU A 312 -15.61 3.49 -21.18
CA LEU A 312 -16.13 2.31 -21.90
C LEU A 312 -16.86 2.72 -23.17
N ALA A 313 -16.74 1.90 -24.20
CA ALA A 313 -17.51 2.10 -25.43
C ALA A 313 -19.02 2.03 -25.16
N SER A 314 -19.83 2.70 -25.99
CA SER A 314 -21.28 2.72 -25.83
C SER A 314 -21.91 1.33 -25.75
N GLY A 315 -22.75 1.11 -24.76
CA GLY A 315 -23.42 -0.16 -24.53
C GLY A 315 -22.49 -1.27 -24.03
N LYS A 316 -21.22 -0.95 -23.74
CA LYS A 316 -20.28 -1.90 -23.08
C LYS A 316 -20.35 -1.69 -21.56
N ARG A 317 -20.30 -2.82 -20.87
CA ARG A 317 -20.24 -2.87 -19.40
C ARG A 317 -19.04 -3.70 -18.99
N LEU A 318 -18.57 -3.48 -17.77
CA LEU A 318 -17.65 -4.40 -17.12
C LEU A 318 -18.27 -5.80 -17.07
N GLN A 319 -17.43 -6.82 -17.09
CA GLN A 319 -17.85 -8.23 -17.04
C GLN A 319 -17.42 -8.86 -15.73
N GLY A 320 -18.35 -9.51 -15.04
CA GLY A 320 -18.06 -10.26 -13.83
C GLY A 320 -17.00 -11.32 -14.08
N ARG A 321 -16.07 -11.47 -13.12
CA ARG A 321 -14.93 -12.40 -13.20
C ARG A 321 -14.64 -13.02 -11.85
N ARG A 322 -13.96 -14.19 -11.90
CA ARG A 322 -13.43 -14.85 -10.70
C ARG A 322 -11.95 -14.58 -10.59
N PHE A 323 -11.52 -14.05 -9.44
CA PHE A 323 -10.14 -13.75 -9.12
C PHE A 323 -9.68 -14.62 -7.96
N SER A 324 -8.54 -15.29 -8.17
CA SER A 324 -7.93 -16.15 -7.16
C SER A 324 -7.19 -15.33 -6.10
N GLU A 325 -6.89 -15.98 -4.99
CA GLU A 325 -6.07 -15.42 -3.90
C GLU A 325 -4.73 -14.85 -4.41
N ASP A 326 -4.03 -15.61 -5.28
CA ASP A 326 -2.74 -15.19 -5.84
C ASP A 326 -2.86 -13.90 -6.68
N THR A 327 -3.97 -13.73 -7.42
CA THR A 327 -4.22 -12.52 -8.19
C THR A 327 -4.52 -11.35 -7.28
N MET A 328 -5.32 -11.59 -6.24
CA MET A 328 -5.70 -10.55 -5.28
C MET A 328 -4.56 -10.15 -4.34
N ALA A 329 -3.60 -11.04 -4.08
CA ALA A 329 -2.46 -10.74 -3.22
C ALA A 329 -1.66 -9.50 -3.68
N THR A 330 -1.58 -9.25 -4.99
CA THR A 330 -0.89 -8.09 -5.58
C THR A 330 -1.79 -6.87 -5.82
N GLY A 331 -3.03 -6.92 -5.38
CA GLY A 331 -4.02 -5.84 -5.52
C GLY A 331 -4.94 -5.77 -4.30
N ILE A 332 -4.46 -6.22 -3.15
CA ILE A 332 -5.28 -6.32 -1.94
C ILE A 332 -5.67 -4.94 -1.40
N GLU A 333 -4.82 -3.95 -1.53
CA GLU A 333 -5.11 -2.58 -1.12
C GLU A 333 -6.21 -1.95 -1.98
N GLU A 334 -6.26 -2.32 -3.26
CA GLU A 334 -7.27 -1.88 -4.21
C GLU A 334 -8.51 -2.80 -4.25
N PHE A 335 -8.61 -3.78 -3.35
CA PHE A 335 -9.77 -4.67 -3.24
C PHE A 335 -11.12 -3.92 -3.20
N PRO A 336 -11.27 -2.80 -2.45
CA PRO A 336 -12.51 -2.04 -2.40
C PRO A 336 -12.93 -1.49 -3.76
N PHE A 337 -11.97 -1.05 -4.58
CA PHE A 337 -12.25 -0.53 -5.93
C PHE A 337 -12.75 -1.62 -6.87
N LEU A 338 -12.21 -2.84 -6.75
CA LEU A 338 -12.70 -3.99 -7.52
C LEU A 338 -14.10 -4.42 -7.08
N ALA A 339 -14.41 -4.28 -5.79
CA ALA A 339 -15.74 -4.52 -5.28
C ALA A 339 -16.75 -3.48 -5.79
N VAL A 340 -16.38 -2.20 -5.84
CA VAL A 340 -17.17 -1.14 -6.50
C VAL A 340 -17.34 -1.44 -8.00
N ALA A 341 -16.26 -1.77 -8.72
CA ALA A 341 -16.33 -2.13 -10.14
C ALA A 341 -17.27 -3.30 -10.40
N ALA A 342 -17.34 -4.27 -9.48
CA ALA A 342 -18.22 -5.44 -9.58
C ALA A 342 -19.69 -5.07 -9.52
N CYS A 343 -20.07 -3.99 -8.82
CA CYS A 343 -21.46 -3.49 -8.80
C CYS A 343 -21.93 -3.03 -10.20
N PHE A 344 -21.00 -2.53 -11.04
CA PHE A 344 -21.26 -2.09 -12.41
C PHE A 344 -21.06 -3.19 -13.46
N ALA A 345 -20.60 -4.37 -13.06
CA ALA A 345 -20.31 -5.46 -13.98
C ALA A 345 -21.56 -6.27 -14.32
N GLU A 346 -21.60 -6.82 -15.54
CA GLU A 346 -22.59 -7.81 -15.93
C GLU A 346 -22.20 -9.18 -15.38
N GLY A 347 -23.11 -9.84 -14.68
CA GLY A 347 -22.91 -11.15 -14.07
C GLY A 347 -22.28 -11.09 -12.68
N GLU A 348 -21.63 -12.17 -12.29
CA GLU A 348 -21.09 -12.39 -10.96
C GLU A 348 -19.59 -12.17 -10.90
N THR A 349 -19.11 -11.41 -9.92
CA THR A 349 -17.70 -11.24 -9.61
C THR A 349 -17.37 -11.92 -8.29
N ILE A 350 -16.29 -12.69 -8.26
CA ILE A 350 -15.78 -13.35 -7.05
C ILE A 350 -14.37 -12.83 -6.78
N LEU A 351 -14.19 -12.20 -5.61
CA LEU A 351 -12.91 -11.68 -5.12
C LEU A 351 -12.44 -12.53 -3.97
N ARG A 352 -11.33 -13.28 -4.14
CA ARG A 352 -10.78 -14.18 -3.12
C ARG A 352 -9.63 -13.54 -2.38
N ILE A 353 -9.70 -13.54 -1.05
CA ILE A 353 -8.68 -12.97 -0.16
C ILE A 353 -7.67 -14.03 0.22
N PRO A 354 -6.36 -13.72 0.17
CA PRO A 354 -5.31 -14.59 0.68
C PRO A 354 -5.62 -15.08 2.10
N LYS A 355 -5.39 -16.35 2.35
CA LYS A 355 -5.77 -17.03 3.61
C LYS A 355 -5.27 -16.29 4.86
N GLU A 356 -4.06 -15.76 4.78
CA GLU A 356 -3.36 -15.09 5.88
C GLU A 356 -4.01 -13.75 6.28
N LEU A 357 -4.74 -13.10 5.33
CA LEU A 357 -5.38 -11.80 5.52
C LEU A 357 -6.87 -11.90 5.86
N ARG A 358 -7.47 -13.09 5.83
CA ARG A 358 -8.92 -13.26 5.97
C ARG A 358 -9.47 -12.76 7.29
N ALA A 359 -8.78 -13.07 8.40
CA ALA A 359 -9.23 -12.67 9.72
C ALA A 359 -9.21 -11.12 9.89
N GLU A 360 -8.17 -10.48 9.38
CA GLU A 360 -8.00 -9.02 9.43
C GLU A 360 -9.00 -8.31 8.51
N MET A 361 -9.19 -8.82 7.30
CA MET A 361 -10.05 -8.20 6.30
C MET A 361 -11.54 -8.49 6.48
N ARG A 362 -11.93 -9.45 7.31
CA ARG A 362 -13.34 -9.79 7.50
C ARG A 362 -14.21 -8.61 7.94
N PRO A 363 -13.90 -7.89 9.04
CA PRO A 363 -14.71 -6.73 9.45
C PRO A 363 -14.71 -5.61 8.40
N VAL A 364 -13.58 -5.40 7.72
CA VAL A 364 -13.44 -4.41 6.64
C VAL A 364 -14.36 -4.75 5.48
N ASN A 365 -14.45 -6.02 5.10
CA ASN A 365 -15.31 -6.49 4.01
C ASN A 365 -16.78 -6.48 4.38
N GLU A 366 -17.12 -6.75 5.63
CA GLU A 366 -18.51 -6.66 6.12
C GLU A 366 -19.00 -5.21 6.01
N ALA A 367 -18.22 -4.23 6.49
CA ALA A 367 -18.54 -2.80 6.36
C ALA A 367 -18.61 -2.34 4.90
N LEU A 368 -17.68 -2.76 4.05
CA LEU A 368 -17.72 -2.47 2.62
C LEU A 368 -18.99 -3.04 1.95
N ALA A 369 -19.32 -4.31 2.25
CA ALA A 369 -20.51 -4.97 1.69
C ALA A 369 -21.81 -4.28 2.09
N GLU A 370 -21.93 -3.78 3.33
CA GLU A 370 -23.07 -3.00 3.78
C GLU A 370 -23.25 -1.73 2.96
N ASN A 371 -22.17 -1.01 2.67
CA ASN A 371 -22.21 0.17 1.80
C ASN A 371 -22.61 -0.19 0.36
N LEU A 372 -22.01 -1.23 -0.21
CA LEU A 372 -22.32 -1.64 -1.58
C LEU A 372 -23.78 -2.11 -1.75
N ARG A 373 -24.38 -2.73 -0.75
CA ARG A 373 -25.81 -3.12 -0.77
C ARG A 373 -26.75 -1.92 -0.88
N LYS A 374 -26.34 -0.73 -0.41
CA LYS A 374 -27.14 0.50 -0.56
C LYS A 374 -27.36 0.88 -2.03
N THR A 375 -26.49 0.43 -2.94
CA THR A 375 -26.66 0.61 -4.39
C THR A 375 -27.67 -0.36 -5.03
N GLY A 376 -28.20 -1.30 -4.24
CA GLY A 376 -29.06 -2.39 -4.71
C GLY A 376 -28.28 -3.64 -5.16
N ALA A 377 -26.95 -3.63 -5.18
CA ALA A 377 -26.14 -4.78 -5.56
C ALA A 377 -26.30 -5.95 -4.59
N GLU A 378 -26.34 -7.18 -5.12
CA GLU A 378 -26.32 -8.39 -4.31
C GLU A 378 -24.89 -8.69 -3.88
N VAL A 379 -24.59 -8.49 -2.59
CA VAL A 379 -23.24 -8.70 -2.04
C VAL A 379 -23.28 -9.75 -0.95
N GLY A 380 -22.62 -10.89 -1.20
CA GLY A 380 -22.37 -11.97 -0.24
C GLY A 380 -20.99 -11.85 0.35
N VAL A 381 -20.88 -11.90 1.69
CA VAL A 381 -19.61 -11.96 2.42
C VAL A 381 -19.34 -13.41 2.81
N TYR A 382 -18.16 -13.90 2.48
CA TYR A 382 -17.69 -15.25 2.78
C TYR A 382 -16.35 -15.19 3.53
N ASP A 383 -15.97 -16.28 4.17
CA ASP A 383 -14.71 -16.36 4.91
C ASP A 383 -13.48 -16.06 4.02
N ASP A 384 -13.60 -16.33 2.72
CA ASP A 384 -12.53 -16.19 1.74
C ASP A 384 -12.73 -15.00 0.76
N GLY A 385 -13.65 -14.08 1.04
CA GLY A 385 -13.84 -12.89 0.24
C GLY A 385 -15.27 -12.47 -0.03
N LEU A 386 -15.48 -11.80 -1.16
CA LEU A 386 -16.79 -11.28 -1.58
C LEU A 386 -17.27 -11.95 -2.87
N VAL A 387 -18.59 -12.14 -2.95
CA VAL A 387 -19.30 -12.47 -4.18
C VAL A 387 -20.29 -11.35 -4.47
N ILE A 388 -20.15 -10.71 -5.61
CA ILE A 388 -20.93 -9.53 -5.97
C ILE A 388 -21.60 -9.78 -7.31
N ARG A 389 -22.93 -9.60 -7.36
CA ARG A 389 -23.69 -9.59 -8.61
C ARG A 389 -24.04 -8.15 -8.94
N GLY A 390 -23.48 -7.68 -10.04
CA GLY A 390 -23.71 -6.32 -10.51
C GLY A 390 -25.11 -6.13 -11.11
N LEU A 391 -25.55 -4.89 -11.14
CA LEU A 391 -26.88 -4.48 -11.59
C LEU A 391 -26.82 -3.90 -13.00
N GLU A 392 -27.92 -4.06 -13.75
CA GLU A 392 -28.11 -3.37 -15.02
C GLU A 392 -28.25 -1.87 -14.81
N THR A 393 -29.00 -1.49 -13.77
CA THR A 393 -29.17 -0.10 -13.33
C THR A 393 -28.88 -0.04 -11.85
N ILE A 394 -27.91 0.78 -11.46
CA ILE A 394 -27.57 1.02 -10.06
C ILE A 394 -28.59 1.98 -9.48
N VAL A 395 -29.14 1.65 -8.33
CA VAL A 395 -29.96 2.57 -7.55
C VAL A 395 -29.01 3.54 -6.86
N ASN A 396 -29.31 4.83 -6.90
CA ASN A 396 -28.51 5.82 -6.18
C ASN A 396 -28.56 5.48 -4.68
N GLY A 397 -27.44 4.96 -4.17
CA GLY A 397 -27.23 4.79 -2.74
C GLY A 397 -26.73 6.09 -2.16
N SER A 398 -27.07 6.36 -0.91
CA SER A 398 -26.60 7.50 -0.12
C SER A 398 -26.00 7.01 1.21
N ASP A 399 -25.50 7.93 2.01
CA ASP A 399 -25.00 7.66 3.37
C ASP A 399 -23.85 6.63 3.40
N PHE A 400 -22.95 6.70 2.42
CA PHE A 400 -21.78 5.84 2.43
C PHE A 400 -20.83 6.21 3.58
N ASP A 401 -20.29 5.19 4.22
CA ASP A 401 -19.32 5.33 5.32
C ASP A 401 -18.00 4.61 4.98
N GLY A 402 -16.92 5.38 4.87
CA GLY A 402 -15.57 4.86 4.61
C GLY A 402 -14.97 4.08 5.76
N GLY A 403 -15.51 4.23 6.98
CA GLY A 403 -14.97 3.62 8.18
C GLY A 403 -13.53 4.07 8.47
N ASP A 404 -12.76 3.18 9.08
CA ASP A 404 -11.37 3.44 9.49
C ASP A 404 -10.34 3.01 8.44
N VAL A 405 -10.79 2.66 7.21
CA VAL A 405 -9.90 2.18 6.13
C VAL A 405 -9.92 3.19 4.98
N PRO A 406 -8.83 3.95 4.75
CA PRO A 406 -8.81 5.00 3.75
C PRO A 406 -9.07 4.50 2.32
N GLN A 407 -8.68 3.27 2.00
CA GLN A 407 -8.96 2.65 0.69
C GLN A 407 -10.47 2.41 0.49
N ASN A 408 -11.20 1.99 1.55
CA ASN A 408 -12.66 1.89 1.50
C ASN A 408 -13.28 3.26 1.28
N GLY A 409 -12.85 4.25 2.05
CA GLY A 409 -13.33 5.63 1.93
C GLY A 409 -13.11 6.20 0.53
N LEU A 410 -11.93 5.99 -0.05
CA LEU A 410 -11.62 6.46 -1.40
C LEU A 410 -12.45 5.72 -2.48
N ALA A 411 -12.59 4.39 -2.38
CA ALA A 411 -13.39 3.61 -3.32
C ALA A 411 -14.89 3.99 -3.26
N LEU A 412 -15.42 4.21 -2.06
CA LEU A 412 -16.80 4.68 -1.87
C LEU A 412 -16.99 6.14 -2.33
N SER A 413 -15.95 6.98 -2.20
CA SER A 413 -15.97 8.34 -2.75
C SER A 413 -16.02 8.30 -4.29
N VAL A 414 -15.25 7.41 -4.92
CA VAL A 414 -15.34 7.18 -6.37
C VAL A 414 -16.76 6.72 -6.77
N LEU A 415 -17.37 5.81 -5.99
CA LEU A 415 -18.74 5.37 -6.20
C LEU A 415 -19.72 6.53 -6.05
N SER A 416 -19.63 7.29 -4.98
CA SER A 416 -20.50 8.45 -4.69
C SER A 416 -20.44 9.49 -5.82
N ILE A 417 -19.23 9.84 -6.25
CA ILE A 417 -18.98 10.77 -7.36
C ILE A 417 -19.58 10.22 -8.66
N ALA A 418 -19.41 8.93 -8.96
CA ALA A 418 -19.94 8.30 -10.17
C ALA A 418 -21.48 8.24 -10.19
N LEU A 419 -22.12 8.26 -9.02
CA LEU A 419 -23.57 8.30 -8.84
C LEU A 419 -24.12 9.75 -8.74
N GLU A 420 -23.26 10.75 -8.88
CA GLU A 420 -23.63 12.18 -8.77
C GLU A 420 -24.31 12.50 -7.42
N ASN A 421 -23.83 11.88 -6.33
CA ASN A 421 -24.35 12.17 -5.00
C ASN A 421 -23.81 13.51 -4.50
N ASP A 422 -24.67 14.33 -3.92
CA ASP A 422 -24.33 15.62 -3.34
C ASP A 422 -23.66 15.50 -1.95
N GLU A 423 -23.91 14.39 -1.24
CA GLU A 423 -23.41 14.18 0.12
C GLU A 423 -22.03 13.52 0.11
N PRO A 424 -21.08 14.04 0.89
CA PRO A 424 -19.77 13.43 1.03
C PRO A 424 -19.86 12.08 1.75
N VAL A 425 -18.93 11.18 1.44
CA VAL A 425 -18.78 9.93 2.18
C VAL A 425 -18.34 10.24 3.62
N ALA A 426 -18.99 9.63 4.61
CA ALA A 426 -18.58 9.79 6.01
C ALA A 426 -17.13 9.28 6.20
N ASN A 427 -16.41 9.92 7.12
CA ASN A 427 -14.98 9.67 7.38
C ASN A 427 -14.04 9.97 6.18
N SER A 428 -14.45 10.86 5.27
CA SER A 428 -13.62 11.28 4.14
C SER A 428 -12.35 12.07 4.54
N GLU A 429 -12.30 12.60 5.76
CA GLU A 429 -11.08 13.23 6.31
C GLU A 429 -9.90 12.25 6.34
N LEU A 430 -10.16 10.97 6.56
CA LEU A 430 -9.14 9.93 6.52
C LEU A 430 -8.61 9.73 5.10
N VAL A 431 -9.47 9.86 4.09
CA VAL A 431 -9.07 9.84 2.68
C VAL A 431 -8.16 11.02 2.37
N GLU A 432 -8.56 12.25 2.74
CA GLU A 432 -7.75 13.44 2.51
C GLU A 432 -6.42 13.43 3.26
N SER A 433 -6.37 12.87 4.47
CA SER A 433 -5.10 12.72 5.21
C SER A 433 -4.16 11.69 4.61
N THR A 434 -4.70 10.68 3.89
CA THR A 434 -3.91 9.61 3.26
C THR A 434 -3.55 9.94 1.81
N TYR A 435 -4.49 10.51 1.05
CA TYR A 435 -4.38 10.88 -0.37
C TYR A 435 -4.75 12.36 -0.57
N PRO A 436 -3.90 13.31 -0.14
CA PRO A 436 -4.23 14.73 -0.13
C PRO A 436 -4.64 15.27 -1.50
N GLY A 437 -5.79 15.95 -1.55
CA GLY A 437 -6.33 16.55 -2.75
C GLY A 437 -6.87 15.57 -3.79
N VAL A 438 -6.95 14.27 -3.49
CA VAL A 438 -7.44 13.25 -4.44
C VAL A 438 -8.91 13.49 -4.78
N LEU A 439 -9.74 13.80 -3.78
CA LEU A 439 -11.18 14.04 -4.02
C LEU A 439 -11.40 15.26 -4.91
N GLN A 440 -10.63 16.33 -4.69
CA GLN A 440 -10.66 17.51 -5.55
C GLN A 440 -10.24 17.17 -6.99
N LYS A 441 -9.17 16.40 -7.19
CA LYS A 441 -8.71 15.98 -8.53
C LYS A 441 -9.76 15.11 -9.24
N LEU A 442 -10.43 14.19 -8.51
CA LEU A 442 -11.50 13.36 -9.06
C LEU A 442 -12.71 14.21 -9.49
N GLY A 443 -13.11 15.21 -8.68
CA GLY A 443 -14.12 16.19 -9.06
C GLY A 443 -13.75 16.98 -10.32
N GLN A 444 -12.52 17.47 -10.39
CA GLN A 444 -12.00 18.16 -11.57
C GLN A 444 -12.04 17.29 -12.84
N LEU A 445 -11.79 15.99 -12.72
CA LEU A 445 -11.89 15.07 -13.85
C LEU A 445 -13.31 15.07 -14.43
N LEU A 446 -14.34 15.00 -13.60
CA LEU A 446 -15.74 15.05 -14.07
C LEU A 446 -16.10 16.40 -14.66
N GLU A 447 -15.76 17.49 -14.00
CA GLU A 447 -16.03 18.85 -14.49
C GLU A 447 -15.40 19.08 -15.87
N MET A 448 -14.12 18.71 -16.03
CA MET A 448 -13.41 18.83 -17.30
C MET A 448 -13.97 17.91 -18.38
N ALA A 449 -14.43 16.71 -18.02
CA ALA A 449 -15.01 15.77 -18.96
C ALA A 449 -16.39 16.22 -19.45
N THR A 450 -17.18 16.87 -18.59
CA THR A 450 -18.57 17.31 -18.88
C THR A 450 -18.65 18.74 -19.42
N ALA A 451 -17.56 19.53 -19.30
CA ALA A 451 -17.49 20.86 -19.87
C ALA A 451 -17.76 20.82 -21.38
N LYS A 452 -18.78 21.56 -21.83
CA LYS A 452 -19.04 21.72 -23.28
C LYS A 452 -17.81 22.38 -23.91
N PRO A 453 -17.34 21.92 -25.09
CA PRO A 453 -16.32 22.66 -25.81
C PRO A 453 -16.85 24.09 -26.04
N GLU A 454 -16.05 25.10 -25.63
CA GLU A 454 -16.36 26.48 -25.99
C GLU A 454 -16.48 26.49 -27.51
N THR A 455 -17.68 26.78 -27.99
CA THR A 455 -17.91 27.01 -29.41
C THR A 455 -17.00 28.18 -29.79
N GLU A 456 -15.98 27.92 -30.59
CA GLU A 456 -15.22 28.96 -31.25
C GLU A 456 -16.24 29.89 -31.94
N VAL A 457 -16.43 31.07 -31.35
CA VAL A 457 -17.18 32.12 -31.99
C VAL A 457 -16.27 32.65 -33.12
N SER A 458 -16.60 32.18 -34.30
CA SER A 458 -16.00 32.63 -35.57
C SER A 458 -16.34 34.11 -35.85
#